data_8098012c9bd5980eefa555549445fa8c
#
_entry.id   8098012c9bd5980eefa555549445fa8c
#
_cell.length_a   1.000
_cell.length_b   1.000
_cell.length_c   1.000
_cell.angle_alpha   90.00
_cell.angle_beta   90.00
_cell.angle_gamma   90.00
#
_symmetry.space_group_name_H-M   'P 1'
#
loop_
_entity.id
_entity.type
_entity.pdbx_description
1 polymer ?
#
loop_
_entity_poly.entity_id
_entity_poly.type
_entity_poly.pdbx_seq_one_letter_code
_entity_poly.pdbx_strand_id
1 'polypeptide(L)'
;IVNDALYSQELVNETGLTNDVLARKMVLLGVRRNYDEIFADSAEPKSIQELCEKGFNVKPCEKGQGSVQYGIQRVNQYRQFWTKDSLLAIKCQRNFRYIADKDGKLTEKTTHRWSDPMDARRYAVSSRIVRVGSRKVVLQYY
;
A
#
# COMPACT_ATOMS: atom_id res chain seq x y z
N ILE A 1 3.40 1.32 12.14
CA ILE A 1 2.68 2.33 12.93
C ILE A 1 3.29 2.36 14.31
N VAL A 2 3.71 3.52 14.78
CA VAL A 2 4.33 3.72 16.10
C VAL A 2 3.73 5.00 16.70
N ASN A 3 3.19 4.92 17.94
CA ASN A 3 2.63 6.06 18.66
C ASN A 3 1.68 6.92 17.80
N ASP A 4 0.68 6.29 17.18
CA ASP A 4 -0.30 6.90 16.29
C ASP A 4 0.29 7.63 15.07
N ALA A 5 1.52 7.30 14.71
CA ALA A 5 2.17 7.75 13.50
C ALA A 5 2.38 6.61 12.50
N LEU A 6 2.05 6.87 11.25
CA LEU A 6 2.24 5.99 10.10
C LEU A 6 3.50 6.43 9.35
N TYR A 7 4.56 5.66 9.49
CA TYR A 7 5.80 5.84 8.74
C TYR A 7 5.76 4.97 7.49
N SER A 8 5.99 5.57 6.35
CA SER A 8 5.94 4.93 5.04
C SER A 8 7.25 5.16 4.29
N GLN A 9 7.66 4.16 3.53
CA GLN A 9 8.80 4.22 2.63
C GLN A 9 8.42 3.62 1.30
N GLU A 10 8.74 4.30 0.20
CA GLU A 10 8.66 3.77 -1.16
C GLU A 10 9.94 3.00 -1.44
N LEU A 11 9.84 1.69 -1.64
CA LEU A 11 10.99 0.86 -1.94
C LEU A 11 11.12 0.57 -3.44
N VAL A 12 9.99 0.30 -4.12
CA VAL A 12 9.95 0.02 -5.56
C VAL A 12 8.75 0.76 -6.14
N ASN A 13 8.98 1.49 -7.21
CA ASN A 13 7.92 2.09 -8.02
C ASN A 13 8.33 2.00 -9.49
N GLU A 14 8.09 0.85 -10.09
CA GLU A 14 8.47 0.53 -11.46
C GLU A 14 7.34 -0.25 -12.12
N THR A 15 7.19 -0.06 -13.43
CA THR A 15 6.25 -0.81 -14.26
C THR A 15 6.97 -1.90 -15.05
N GLY A 16 6.25 -2.95 -15.44
CA GLY A 16 6.78 -4.03 -16.29
C GLY A 16 7.71 -5.01 -15.58
N LEU A 17 7.74 -5.01 -14.26
CA LEU A 17 8.49 -6.00 -13.50
C LEU A 17 7.80 -7.37 -13.56
N THR A 18 8.58 -8.42 -13.81
CA THR A 18 8.13 -9.79 -13.55
C THR A 18 8.18 -10.08 -12.05
N ASN A 19 7.40 -11.06 -11.59
CA ASN A 19 7.41 -11.47 -10.18
C ASN A 19 8.79 -11.98 -9.73
N ASP A 20 9.60 -12.55 -10.63
CA ASP A 20 10.98 -12.95 -10.35
C ASP A 20 11.89 -11.75 -10.07
N VAL A 21 11.78 -10.71 -10.89
CA VAL A 21 12.56 -9.49 -10.72
C VAL A 21 12.13 -8.76 -9.45
N LEU A 22 10.82 -8.66 -9.22
CA LEU A 22 10.26 -8.07 -8.02
C LEU A 22 10.74 -8.79 -6.76
N ALA A 23 10.66 -10.13 -6.74
CA ALA A 23 11.11 -10.95 -5.62
C ALA A 23 12.59 -10.72 -5.27
N ARG A 24 13.46 -10.64 -6.29
CA ARG A 24 14.88 -10.33 -6.10
C ARG A 24 15.09 -8.93 -5.52
N LYS A 25 14.40 -7.92 -6.06
CA LYS A 25 14.45 -6.54 -5.55
C LYS A 25 13.99 -6.46 -4.10
N MET A 26 12.90 -7.13 -3.76
CA MET A 26 12.38 -7.16 -2.39
C MET A 26 13.42 -7.67 -1.39
N VAL A 27 14.11 -8.77 -1.71
CA VAL A 27 15.19 -9.31 -0.85
C VAL A 27 16.34 -8.31 -0.72
N LEU A 28 16.79 -7.72 -1.83
CA LEU A 28 17.89 -6.73 -1.83
C LEU A 28 17.54 -5.48 -1.00
N LEU A 29 16.26 -5.12 -0.95
CA LEU A 29 15.76 -3.98 -0.18
C LEU A 29 15.39 -4.34 1.27
N GLY A 30 15.71 -5.56 1.71
CA GLY A 30 15.58 -5.99 3.10
C GLY A 30 14.23 -6.58 3.47
N VAL A 31 13.35 -6.87 2.49
CA VAL A 31 12.11 -7.60 2.77
C VAL A 31 12.42 -9.06 3.10
N ARG A 32 12.00 -9.50 4.27
CA ARG A 32 12.32 -10.81 4.81
C ARG A 32 11.24 -11.83 4.44
N ARG A 33 11.66 -12.90 3.78
CA ARG A 33 10.78 -14.04 3.47
C ARG A 33 10.18 -14.64 4.74
N ASN A 34 8.96 -15.12 4.64
CA ASN A 34 8.21 -15.76 5.74
C ASN A 34 8.04 -14.93 7.01
N TYR A 35 8.44 -13.66 6.99
CA TYR A 35 8.40 -12.79 8.16
C TYR A 35 7.58 -11.52 7.94
N ASP A 36 7.96 -10.72 6.93
CA ASP A 36 7.28 -9.44 6.68
C ASP A 36 5.93 -9.70 6.00
N GLU A 37 4.87 -9.11 6.53
CA GLU A 37 3.54 -9.20 5.92
C GLU A 37 3.44 -8.25 4.73
N ILE A 38 3.00 -8.77 3.59
CA ILE A 38 2.81 -8.03 2.36
C ILE A 38 1.34 -8.10 1.98
N PHE A 39 0.73 -6.97 1.71
CA PHE A 39 -0.64 -6.89 1.20
C PHE A 39 -0.60 -6.46 -0.26
N ALA A 40 -1.16 -7.27 -1.13
CA ALA A 40 -1.21 -7.03 -2.56
C ALA A 40 -2.66 -6.86 -3.05
N ASP A 41 -2.82 -6.25 -4.20
CA ASP A 41 -4.13 -6.12 -4.84
C ASP A 41 -4.75 -7.50 -5.05
N SER A 42 -5.95 -7.71 -4.51
CA SER A 42 -6.68 -8.99 -4.65
C SER A 42 -7.11 -9.30 -6.08
N ALA A 43 -7.01 -8.34 -7.01
CA ALA A 43 -7.26 -8.55 -8.42
C ALA A 43 -6.10 -9.31 -9.13
N GLU A 44 -4.95 -9.50 -8.44
CA GLU A 44 -3.76 -10.16 -8.97
C GLU A 44 -3.46 -11.50 -8.28
N PRO A 45 -4.40 -12.47 -8.26
CA PRO A 45 -4.25 -13.70 -7.49
C PRO A 45 -3.06 -14.55 -7.94
N LYS A 46 -2.73 -14.53 -9.24
CA LYS A 46 -1.58 -15.23 -9.80
C LYS A 46 -0.26 -14.68 -9.26
N SER A 47 -0.10 -13.37 -9.25
CA SER A 47 1.10 -12.72 -8.71
C SER A 47 1.25 -12.99 -7.21
N ILE A 48 0.15 -12.98 -6.46
CA ILE A 48 0.14 -13.33 -5.03
C ILE A 48 0.64 -14.76 -4.84
N GLN A 49 0.09 -15.72 -5.60
CA GLN A 49 0.49 -17.12 -5.52
C GLN A 49 1.99 -17.30 -5.85
N GLU A 50 2.47 -16.74 -6.96
CA GLU A 50 3.87 -16.85 -7.38
C GLU A 50 4.83 -16.28 -6.32
N LEU A 51 4.49 -15.15 -5.69
CA LEU A 51 5.30 -14.58 -4.62
C LEU A 51 5.26 -15.41 -3.33
N CYS A 52 4.12 -16.03 -3.01
CA CYS A 52 4.02 -16.98 -1.90
C CYS A 52 4.89 -18.23 -2.14
N GLU A 53 4.91 -18.77 -3.36
CA GLU A 53 5.77 -19.89 -3.75
C GLU A 53 7.27 -19.54 -3.63
N LYS A 54 7.62 -18.25 -3.77
CA LYS A 54 8.98 -17.73 -3.53
C LYS A 54 9.27 -17.47 -2.05
N GLY A 55 8.37 -17.82 -1.15
CA GLY A 55 8.54 -17.75 0.29
C GLY A 55 8.18 -16.39 0.92
N PHE A 56 7.47 -15.52 0.21
CA PHE A 56 6.97 -14.27 0.80
C PHE A 56 5.60 -14.47 1.45
N ASN A 57 5.35 -13.76 2.55
CA ASN A 57 4.06 -13.79 3.24
C ASN A 57 3.11 -12.76 2.61
N VAL A 58 2.64 -13.04 1.41
CA VAL A 58 1.75 -12.17 0.64
C VAL A 58 0.30 -12.54 0.90
N LYS A 59 -0.52 -11.54 1.18
CA LYS A 59 -1.95 -11.68 1.41
C LYS A 59 -2.73 -10.75 0.47
N PRO A 60 -3.87 -11.18 -0.05
CA PRO A 60 -4.74 -10.27 -0.77
C PRO A 60 -5.26 -9.19 0.16
N CYS A 61 -5.36 -7.96 -0.34
CA CYS A 61 -6.03 -6.89 0.38
C CYS A 61 -7.54 -7.12 0.41
N GLU A 62 -8.19 -6.65 1.47
CA GLU A 62 -9.64 -6.66 1.54
C GLU A 62 -10.22 -5.58 0.61
N LYS A 63 -11.12 -6.01 -0.28
CA LYS A 63 -11.89 -5.14 -1.16
C LYS A 63 -13.38 -5.40 -0.97
N GLY A 64 -14.17 -4.33 -1.08
CA GLY A 64 -15.63 -4.39 -1.00
C GLY A 64 -16.22 -3.00 -1.20
N GLN A 65 -17.52 -2.92 -1.22
CA GLN A 65 -18.24 -1.65 -1.31
C GLN A 65 -17.82 -0.74 -0.14
N GLY A 66 -17.43 0.50 -0.45
CA GLY A 66 -16.96 1.46 0.56
C GLY A 66 -15.53 1.25 1.07
N SER A 67 -14.82 0.21 0.61
CA SER A 67 -13.46 -0.09 1.10
C SER A 67 -12.44 1.02 0.84
N VAL A 68 -12.63 1.81 -0.24
CA VAL A 68 -11.75 2.94 -0.56
C VAL A 68 -11.90 4.03 0.49
N GLN A 69 -13.13 4.47 0.76
CA GLN A 69 -13.42 5.52 1.76
C GLN A 69 -13.01 5.08 3.16
N TYR A 70 -13.35 3.84 3.52
CA TYR A 70 -12.94 3.26 4.80
C TYR A 70 -11.42 3.26 4.95
N GLY A 71 -10.69 2.80 3.93
CA GLY A 71 -9.25 2.75 3.97
C GLY A 71 -8.60 4.13 4.04
N ILE A 72 -9.13 5.13 3.32
CA ILE A 72 -8.68 6.53 3.41
C ILE A 72 -8.92 7.06 4.83
N GLN A 73 -10.10 6.83 5.41
CA GLN A 73 -10.40 7.22 6.79
C GLN A 73 -9.43 6.58 7.79
N ARG A 74 -9.12 5.28 7.61
CA ARG A 74 -8.16 4.57 8.44
C ARG A 74 -6.76 5.16 8.37
N VAL A 75 -6.28 5.50 7.17
CA VAL A 75 -4.98 6.16 6.99
C VAL A 75 -4.96 7.54 7.66
N ASN A 76 -6.06 8.29 7.52
CA ASN A 76 -6.19 9.64 8.06
C ASN A 76 -6.30 9.71 9.61
N GLN A 77 -6.51 8.57 10.27
CA GLN A 77 -6.45 8.50 11.74
C GLN A 77 -5.03 8.65 12.28
N TYR A 78 -4.01 8.50 11.43
CA TYR A 78 -2.62 8.57 11.83
C TYR A 78 -1.96 9.86 11.37
N ARG A 79 -0.98 10.35 12.14
CA ARG A 79 0.00 11.32 11.63
C ARG A 79 0.86 10.60 10.58
N GLN A 80 0.97 11.16 9.39
CA GLN A 80 1.54 10.47 8.23
C GLN A 80 2.91 11.03 7.88
N PHE A 81 3.89 10.14 7.75
CA PHE A 81 5.26 10.46 7.39
C PHE A 81 5.73 9.59 6.25
N TRP A 82 6.50 10.18 5.35
CA TRP A 82 7.25 9.49 4.31
C TRP A 82 8.73 9.65 4.57
N THR A 83 9.53 8.64 4.23
CA THR A 83 10.98 8.84 4.16
C THR A 83 11.30 9.87 3.07
N LYS A 84 12.36 10.64 3.26
CA LYS A 84 12.75 11.72 2.33
C LYS A 84 12.98 11.24 0.89
N ASP A 85 13.35 9.97 0.73
CA ASP A 85 13.69 9.36 -0.56
C ASP A 85 12.45 8.81 -1.30
N SER A 86 11.28 8.80 -0.66
CA SER A 86 9.99 8.39 -1.24
C SER A 86 9.40 9.48 -2.15
N LEU A 87 10.16 9.92 -3.14
CA LEU A 87 9.85 11.14 -3.91
C LEU A 87 8.55 11.02 -4.70
N LEU A 88 8.31 9.88 -5.34
CA LEU A 88 7.11 9.68 -6.14
C LEU A 88 5.88 9.51 -5.26
N ALA A 89 5.98 8.77 -4.16
CA ALA A 89 4.89 8.63 -3.19
C ALA A 89 4.50 9.98 -2.57
N ILE A 90 5.48 10.82 -2.24
CA ILE A 90 5.24 12.20 -1.75
C ILE A 90 4.53 13.04 -2.82
N LYS A 91 4.98 12.96 -4.09
CA LYS A 91 4.33 13.64 -5.21
C LYS A 91 2.89 13.15 -5.41
N CYS A 92 2.68 11.85 -5.34
CA CYS A 92 1.35 11.25 -5.43
C CYS A 92 0.44 11.74 -4.30
N GLN A 93 0.89 11.74 -3.05
CA GLN A 93 0.08 12.23 -1.93
C GLN A 93 -0.31 13.70 -2.08
N ARG A 94 0.56 14.54 -2.58
CA ARG A 94 0.26 15.97 -2.81
C ARG A 94 -0.82 16.20 -3.88
N ASN A 95 -0.99 15.26 -4.80
CA ASN A 95 -1.93 15.35 -5.91
C ASN A 95 -3.14 14.42 -5.77
N PHE A 96 -3.14 13.53 -4.80
CA PHE A 96 -4.24 12.62 -4.52
C PHE A 96 -5.39 13.36 -3.83
N ARG A 97 -6.56 13.38 -4.47
CA ARG A 97 -7.74 14.10 -3.99
C ARG A 97 -9.03 13.52 -4.55
N TYR A 98 -10.13 13.85 -3.92
CA TYR A 98 -11.46 13.57 -4.49
C TYR A 98 -11.70 14.40 -5.75
N ILE A 99 -12.42 13.80 -6.69
CA ILE A 99 -12.78 14.44 -7.95
C ILE A 99 -14.09 15.20 -7.75
N ALA A 100 -14.16 16.45 -8.19
CA ALA A 100 -15.41 17.20 -8.24
C ALA A 100 -16.23 16.82 -9.49
N ASP A 101 -17.55 16.82 -9.36
CA ASP A 101 -18.48 16.70 -10.46
C ASP A 101 -18.58 18.02 -11.27
N LYS A 102 -19.49 18.05 -12.26
CA LYS A 102 -19.70 19.21 -13.12
C LYS A 102 -20.17 20.48 -12.37
N ASP A 103 -20.79 20.27 -11.22
CA ASP A 103 -21.33 21.34 -10.37
C ASP A 103 -20.35 21.75 -9.25
N GLY A 104 -19.12 21.21 -9.29
CA GLY A 104 -18.07 21.49 -8.31
C GLY A 104 -18.23 20.73 -6.99
N LYS A 105 -19.19 19.83 -6.87
CA LYS A 105 -19.39 19.01 -5.68
C LYS A 105 -18.42 17.82 -5.68
N LEU A 106 -17.75 17.59 -4.54
CA LEU A 106 -16.86 16.45 -4.38
C LEU A 106 -17.61 15.12 -4.48
N THR A 107 -17.12 14.25 -5.32
CA THR A 107 -17.60 12.87 -5.46
C THR A 107 -16.85 11.92 -4.52
N GLU A 108 -17.29 10.68 -4.43
CA GLU A 108 -16.56 9.62 -3.72
C GLU A 108 -15.37 9.06 -4.52
N LYS A 109 -15.18 9.51 -5.77
CA LYS A 109 -14.07 9.07 -6.63
C LYS A 109 -12.82 9.88 -6.34
N THR A 110 -11.68 9.22 -6.42
CA THR A 110 -10.34 9.83 -6.25
C THR A 110 -9.60 9.93 -7.58
N THR A 111 -8.56 10.76 -7.63
CA THR A 111 -7.71 10.89 -8.81
C THR A 111 -6.96 9.59 -9.08
N HIS A 112 -7.18 8.97 -10.24
CA HIS A 112 -6.58 7.67 -10.58
C HIS A 112 -5.06 7.78 -10.80
N ARG A 113 -4.60 8.80 -11.52
CA ARG A 113 -3.19 8.97 -11.88
C ARG A 113 -2.22 8.98 -10.69
N TRP A 114 -2.69 9.33 -9.51
CA TRP A 114 -1.87 9.53 -8.31
C TRP A 114 -2.20 8.52 -7.20
N SER A 115 -2.98 7.47 -7.53
CA SER A 115 -3.53 6.58 -6.52
C SER A 115 -2.59 5.47 -6.07
N ASP A 116 -1.68 4.98 -6.93
CA ASP A 116 -0.97 3.73 -6.67
C ASP A 116 -0.26 3.66 -5.30
N PRO A 117 0.62 4.60 -4.90
CA PRO A 117 1.23 4.55 -3.58
C PRO A 117 0.22 4.78 -2.44
N MET A 118 -0.87 5.51 -2.71
CA MET A 118 -1.93 5.76 -1.73
C MET A 118 -2.76 4.51 -1.52
N ASP A 119 -3.11 3.80 -2.59
CA ASP A 119 -3.80 2.51 -2.55
C ASP A 119 -2.94 1.46 -1.86
N ALA A 120 -1.65 1.41 -2.19
CA ALA A 120 -0.66 0.57 -1.55
C ALA A 120 -0.68 0.73 -0.03
N ARG A 121 -0.52 1.94 0.45
CA ARG A 121 -0.54 2.26 1.88
C ARG A 121 -1.90 1.96 2.52
N ARG A 122 -2.98 2.26 1.82
CA ARG A 122 -4.35 1.99 2.24
C ARG A 122 -4.60 0.50 2.43
N TYR A 123 -4.18 -0.36 1.48
CA TYR A 123 -4.30 -1.80 1.60
C TYR A 123 -3.61 -2.34 2.84
N ALA A 124 -2.37 -1.90 3.08
CA ALA A 124 -1.61 -2.33 4.25
C ALA A 124 -2.28 -1.92 5.56
N VAL A 125 -2.80 -0.70 5.65
CA VAL A 125 -3.42 -0.17 6.87
C VAL A 125 -4.80 -0.78 7.12
N SER A 126 -5.63 -0.95 6.09
CA SER A 126 -7.00 -1.45 6.23
C SER A 126 -7.08 -2.98 6.36
N SER A 127 -6.17 -3.71 5.71
CA SER A 127 -6.17 -5.19 5.77
C SER A 127 -5.42 -5.74 6.97
N ARG A 128 -4.67 -4.89 7.69
CA ARG A 128 -3.94 -5.31 8.89
C ARG A 128 -4.90 -5.49 10.07
N ILE A 129 -5.02 -6.70 10.54
CA ILE A 129 -5.64 -6.95 11.84
C ILE A 129 -4.70 -6.44 12.92
N VAL A 130 -5.09 -5.40 13.65
CA VAL A 130 -4.31 -4.88 14.77
C VAL A 130 -4.32 -5.91 15.89
N ARG A 131 -3.32 -6.79 15.91
CA ARG A 131 -3.01 -7.56 17.11
C ARG A 131 -2.29 -6.62 18.07
N VAL A 132 -2.92 -6.28 19.16
CA VAL A 132 -2.31 -5.53 20.25
C VAL A 132 -1.06 -6.30 20.70
N GLY A 133 0.14 -5.71 20.53
CA GLY A 133 1.39 -6.25 21.07
C GLY A 133 2.47 -6.69 20.08
N SER A 134 2.25 -6.71 18.78
CA SER A 134 3.32 -7.05 17.83
C SER A 134 3.78 -5.84 16.99
N ARG A 135 5.04 -5.44 17.18
CA ARG A 135 5.73 -4.52 16.26
C ARG A 135 5.95 -5.24 14.94
N LYS A 136 5.21 -4.90 13.89
CA LYS A 136 5.49 -5.36 12.53
C LYS A 136 5.52 -4.18 11.59
N VAL A 137 6.58 -4.10 10.82
CA VAL A 137 6.70 -3.17 9.69
C VAL A 137 5.94 -3.81 8.52
N VAL A 138 5.00 -3.07 7.95
CA VAL A 138 4.30 -3.52 6.75
C VAL A 138 4.91 -2.77 5.57
N LEU A 139 5.46 -3.52 4.64
CA LEU A 139 5.99 -3.02 3.37
C LEU A 139 5.04 -3.46 2.26
N GLN A 140 4.70 -2.56 1.38
CA GLN A 140 3.81 -2.85 0.27
C GLN A 140 4.47 -2.44 -1.04
N TYR A 141 4.35 -3.30 -2.06
CA TYR A 141 4.99 -3.15 -3.35
C TYR A 141 3.98 -3.40 -4.47
N TYR A 142 4.10 -2.66 -5.54
CA TYR A 142 3.37 -2.83 -6.79
C TYR A 142 4.32 -3.05 -7.95
#